data_db510f8e178c82482c633823e3431958
#
_entry.id   db510f8e178c82482c633823e3431958
#
_cell.length_a   1.000
_cell.length_b   1.000
_cell.length_c   1.000
_cell.angle_alpha   90.00
_cell.angle_beta   90.00
_cell.angle_gamma   90.00
#
_symmetry.space_group_name_H-M   'P 1'
#
loop_
_entity.id
_entity.type
_entity.pdbx_description
1 polymer ?
#
loop_
_entity_poly.entity_id
_entity_poly.type
_entity_poly.pdbx_seq_one_letter_code
_entity_poly.pdbx_strand_id
1 'polypeptide(L)'
;GCKKVQYCSQHCQKEAWVTHIFDCSPGLKPIASYHYLFRAVARDLIPTHAQTLEDWGFNRANASADDHGQSNLLGVYQLVIKHYQIVLAPKTLEKWRKRGVLLQEIKKAIERLPEGGRGEYYAWLVQNPYVLDRSLPVPACESAEDMAMRYLRDGWLFATKDQSKSVAEIKSRVDSWPLQKRYCLLLCGMIFNNASPHPTEEFWVRFGFCAGDQGDELYLGSCYRQLLETTSFEELYTAYQNSDVFSLFRRKGITMLVELLYTVPRRVRELEDVLRGTGRGIFKSCWFLKQWVGVQSDAPSPDFGMDLSVRVDYGFANCRGLEDFGTLLQIYKDYFDSHKADCLALHEACIKGELFKYLRRFARFKLEKKHRALLKNPYPLH
;
A
#
# COMPACT_ATOMS: atom_id res chain seq x y z
N GLY A 1 21.05 40.03 -11.94
CA GLY A 1 21.30 38.57 -11.88
C GLY A 1 22.48 38.25 -10.98
N CYS A 2 22.51 37.09 -10.36
CA CYS A 2 23.57 36.65 -9.42
C CYS A 2 24.92 36.40 -10.07
N LYS A 3 25.03 36.47 -11.40
CA LYS A 3 26.23 36.21 -12.18
C LYS A 3 26.88 34.81 -12.00
N LYS A 4 26.23 33.91 -11.24
CA LYS A 4 26.74 32.56 -10.97
C LYS A 4 26.39 31.54 -12.04
N VAL A 5 25.34 31.79 -12.82
CA VAL A 5 24.83 30.90 -13.86
C VAL A 5 24.52 31.72 -15.11
N GLN A 6 24.92 31.21 -16.25
CA GLN A 6 24.57 31.76 -17.57
C GLN A 6 23.52 30.90 -18.24
N TYR A 7 22.58 31.51 -18.92
CA TYR A 7 21.50 30.86 -19.64
C TYR A 7 21.57 31.19 -21.12
N CYS A 8 21.25 30.22 -21.95
CA CYS A 8 21.26 30.42 -23.44
C CYS A 8 20.16 31.38 -23.91
N SER A 9 19.08 31.56 -23.10
CA SER A 9 17.99 32.46 -23.44
C SER A 9 17.24 32.92 -22.17
N GLN A 10 16.42 33.99 -22.34
CA GLN A 10 15.49 34.39 -21.26
C GLN A 10 14.45 33.31 -20.91
N HIS A 11 14.10 32.47 -21.87
CA HIS A 11 13.19 31.35 -21.63
C HIS A 11 13.85 30.34 -20.69
N CYS A 12 15.05 29.87 -21.01
CA CYS A 12 15.82 28.97 -20.14
C CYS A 12 16.07 29.54 -18.74
N GLN A 13 16.30 30.86 -18.65
CA GLN A 13 16.45 31.55 -17.37
C GLN A 13 15.14 31.47 -16.53
N LYS A 14 13.98 31.68 -17.15
CA LYS A 14 12.68 31.62 -16.47
C LYS A 14 12.36 30.22 -16.00
N GLU A 15 12.61 29.23 -16.82
CA GLU A 15 12.39 27.80 -16.46
C GLU A 15 13.31 27.37 -15.31
N ALA A 16 14.60 27.69 -15.42
CA ALA A 16 15.57 27.35 -14.37
C ALA A 16 15.37 28.15 -13.09
N TRP A 17 14.62 29.25 -13.12
CA TRP A 17 14.42 30.12 -11.96
C TRP A 17 13.78 29.38 -10.78
N VAL A 18 12.91 28.41 -11.03
CA VAL A 18 12.23 27.61 -10.01
C VAL A 18 13.21 26.92 -9.06
N THR A 19 14.33 26.45 -9.58
CA THR A 19 15.40 25.84 -8.79
C THR A 19 16.48 26.84 -8.41
N HIS A 20 16.86 27.71 -9.33
CA HIS A 20 17.94 28.67 -9.13
C HIS A 20 17.64 29.72 -8.03
N ILE A 21 16.38 30.04 -7.77
CA ILE A 21 16.00 31.00 -6.71
C ILE A 21 16.53 30.60 -5.34
N PHE A 22 16.69 29.30 -5.08
CA PHE A 22 17.20 28.79 -3.79
C PHE A 22 18.72 28.99 -3.63
N ASP A 23 19.44 29.11 -4.76
CA ASP A 23 20.89 29.24 -4.79
C ASP A 23 21.33 30.68 -5.07
N CYS A 24 20.40 31.50 -5.60
CA CYS A 24 20.74 32.81 -6.14
C CYS A 24 21.02 33.85 -5.05
N SER A 25 20.28 33.85 -3.96
CA SER A 25 20.39 34.87 -2.90
C SER A 25 19.94 34.31 -1.56
N PRO A 26 20.71 33.42 -0.95
CA PRO A 26 20.37 32.93 0.38
C PRO A 26 20.36 34.11 1.38
N GLY A 27 19.19 34.42 1.91
CA GLY A 27 19.04 35.33 3.04
C GLY A 27 18.58 36.76 2.75
N LEU A 28 18.44 37.21 1.48
CA LEU A 28 18.06 38.60 1.18
C LEU A 28 16.53 38.87 1.16
N LYS A 29 15.72 37.86 0.81
CA LYS A 29 14.23 37.95 0.90
C LYS A 29 13.68 36.56 1.17
N PRO A 30 12.60 36.44 1.95
CA PRO A 30 11.91 35.17 2.12
C PRO A 30 11.46 34.63 0.76
N ILE A 31 11.78 33.37 0.50
CA ILE A 31 11.33 32.67 -0.71
C ILE A 31 9.85 32.34 -0.50
N ALA A 32 9.00 32.79 -1.43
CA ALA A 32 7.56 32.54 -1.34
C ALA A 32 7.22 31.03 -1.47
N SER A 33 6.18 30.58 -0.77
CA SER A 33 5.76 29.18 -0.67
C SER A 33 5.50 28.52 -2.03
N TYR A 34 5.05 29.26 -3.04
CA TYR A 34 4.84 28.73 -4.37
C TYR A 34 6.14 28.28 -5.07
N HIS A 35 7.29 28.85 -4.73
CA HIS A 35 8.58 28.37 -5.29
C HIS A 35 8.93 26.99 -4.74
N TYR A 36 8.67 26.75 -3.44
CA TYR A 36 8.86 25.41 -2.85
C TYR A 36 7.88 24.40 -3.45
N LEU A 37 6.61 24.78 -3.73
CA LEU A 37 5.66 23.93 -4.44
C LEU A 37 6.21 23.55 -5.82
N PHE A 38 6.64 24.52 -6.62
CA PHE A 38 7.15 24.25 -7.97
C PHE A 38 8.41 23.40 -7.94
N ARG A 39 9.30 23.59 -6.96
CA ARG A 39 10.47 22.74 -6.76
C ARG A 39 10.07 21.30 -6.40
N ALA A 40 9.08 21.14 -5.52
CA ALA A 40 8.53 19.83 -5.15
C ALA A 40 7.94 19.10 -6.37
N VAL A 41 7.12 19.78 -7.14
CA VAL A 41 6.56 19.28 -8.42
C VAL A 41 7.65 18.92 -9.43
N ALA A 42 8.71 19.76 -9.56
CA ALA A 42 9.81 19.49 -10.49
C ALA A 42 10.60 18.23 -10.13
N ARG A 43 10.74 17.95 -8.83
CA ARG A 43 11.50 16.81 -8.28
C ARG A 43 10.66 15.57 -8.02
N ASP A 44 9.35 15.65 -8.19
CA ASP A 44 8.39 14.59 -7.83
C ASP A 44 8.47 14.19 -6.34
N LEU A 45 8.53 15.20 -5.46
CA LEU A 45 8.64 15.00 -4.02
C LEU A 45 7.63 15.85 -3.28
N ILE A 46 7.03 15.31 -2.23
CA ILE A 46 6.17 16.08 -1.32
C ILE A 46 6.98 17.24 -0.72
N PRO A 47 6.45 18.48 -0.71
CA PRO A 47 7.16 19.61 -0.13
C PRO A 47 7.37 19.43 1.38
N THR A 48 8.52 19.86 1.91
CA THR A 48 8.85 19.80 3.34
C THR A 48 8.77 21.16 4.03
N HIS A 49 8.61 22.25 3.26
CA HIS A 49 8.55 23.61 3.80
C HIS A 49 7.18 23.87 4.45
N ALA A 50 7.15 24.14 5.76
CA ALA A 50 5.92 24.23 6.57
C ALA A 50 4.86 25.18 5.97
N GLN A 51 5.27 26.40 5.55
CA GLN A 51 4.32 27.35 4.94
C GLN A 51 3.77 26.83 3.60
N THR A 52 4.54 26.02 2.85
CA THR A 52 4.08 25.41 1.60
C THR A 52 3.05 24.32 1.88
N LEU A 53 3.29 23.49 2.89
CA LEU A 53 2.34 22.44 3.30
C LEU A 53 0.99 23.07 3.68
N GLU A 54 1.02 24.20 4.41
CA GLU A 54 -0.19 24.92 4.81
C GLU A 54 -0.86 25.63 3.64
N ASP A 55 -0.11 26.44 2.89
CA ASP A 55 -0.64 27.31 1.83
C ASP A 55 -1.29 26.50 0.69
N TRP A 56 -0.77 25.33 0.37
CA TRP A 56 -1.12 24.55 -0.80
C TRP A 56 -1.90 23.26 -0.48
N GLY A 57 -2.41 23.15 0.74
CA GLY A 57 -3.37 22.12 1.13
C GLY A 57 -2.76 20.76 1.52
N PHE A 58 -1.43 20.61 1.56
CA PHE A 58 -0.80 19.34 1.91
C PHE A 58 -1.07 18.88 3.34
N ASN A 59 -1.16 19.83 4.31
CA ASN A 59 -1.56 19.48 5.68
C ASN A 59 -2.98 18.92 5.73
N ARG A 60 -3.90 19.49 4.93
CA ARG A 60 -5.29 19.03 4.86
C ARG A 60 -5.41 17.70 4.13
N ALA A 61 -4.58 17.47 3.12
CA ALA A 61 -4.48 16.18 2.42
C ALA A 61 -3.90 15.08 3.33
N ASN A 62 -2.95 15.41 4.21
CA ASN A 62 -2.38 14.49 5.19
C ASN A 62 -3.36 14.14 6.32
N ALA A 63 -4.30 15.01 6.63
CA ALA A 63 -5.31 14.78 7.64
C ALA A 63 -6.51 13.94 7.14
N SER A 64 -6.52 13.56 5.86
CA SER A 64 -7.50 12.63 5.31
C SER A 64 -7.20 11.19 5.74
N ALA A 65 -8.22 10.36 5.74
CA ALA A 65 -8.07 8.91 5.96
C ALA A 65 -7.34 8.19 4.82
N ASP A 66 -6.96 8.91 3.77
CA ASP A 66 -6.24 8.41 2.61
C ASP A 66 -4.72 8.56 2.85
N ASP A 67 -4.03 7.46 3.07
CA ASP A 67 -2.56 7.42 3.25
C ASP A 67 -1.79 8.03 2.05
N HIS A 68 -2.45 8.17 0.89
CA HIS A 68 -1.90 8.76 -0.32
C HIS A 68 -2.34 10.20 -0.58
N GLY A 69 -3.06 10.83 0.34
CA GLY A 69 -3.65 12.16 0.14
C GLY A 69 -2.64 13.22 -0.33
N GLN A 70 -1.46 13.29 0.28
CA GLN A 70 -0.40 14.21 -0.15
C GLN A 70 0.17 13.87 -1.54
N SER A 71 0.33 12.60 -1.86
CA SER A 71 0.81 12.13 -3.18
C SER A 71 -0.21 12.44 -4.26
N ASN A 72 -1.50 12.21 -3.99
CA ASN A 72 -2.59 12.53 -4.90
C ASN A 72 -2.64 14.05 -5.17
N LEU A 73 -2.49 14.87 -4.13
CA LEU A 73 -2.44 16.32 -4.28
C LEU A 73 -1.21 16.79 -5.08
N LEU A 74 -0.05 16.16 -4.88
CA LEU A 74 1.14 16.42 -5.68
C LEU A 74 0.87 16.11 -7.15
N GLY A 75 0.21 14.99 -7.46
CA GLY A 75 -0.22 14.61 -8.81
C GLY A 75 -1.16 15.63 -9.45
N VAL A 76 -2.10 16.20 -8.69
CA VAL A 76 -2.94 17.33 -9.16
C VAL A 76 -2.08 18.53 -9.54
N TYR A 77 -1.08 18.91 -8.71
CA TYR A 77 -0.20 20.03 -9.03
C TYR A 77 0.71 19.71 -10.21
N GLN A 78 1.17 18.47 -10.37
CA GLN A 78 1.91 18.05 -11.55
C GLN A 78 1.08 18.21 -12.83
N LEU A 79 -0.18 17.80 -12.77
CA LEU A 79 -1.11 17.91 -13.89
C LEU A 79 -1.28 19.38 -14.34
N VAL A 80 -1.43 20.32 -13.42
CA VAL A 80 -1.64 21.73 -13.79
C VAL A 80 -0.35 22.50 -14.08
N ILE A 81 0.79 22.05 -13.58
CA ILE A 81 2.09 22.76 -13.74
C ILE A 81 2.89 22.19 -14.90
N LYS A 82 2.90 20.88 -15.11
CA LYS A 82 3.76 20.19 -16.11
C LYS A 82 3.01 19.74 -17.37
N HIS A 83 1.67 19.60 -17.31
CA HIS A 83 0.93 19.08 -18.47
C HIS A 83 1.01 20.04 -19.65
N TYR A 84 1.46 19.55 -20.80
CA TYR A 84 1.76 20.37 -21.99
C TYR A 84 0.62 21.26 -22.49
N GLN A 85 -0.63 20.94 -22.18
CA GLN A 85 -1.82 21.73 -22.57
C GLN A 85 -2.24 22.76 -21.51
N ILE A 86 -1.75 22.69 -20.27
CA ILE A 86 -2.17 23.56 -19.17
C ILE A 86 -1.06 24.56 -18.78
N VAL A 87 0.08 24.07 -18.38
CA VAL A 87 1.31 24.80 -17.97
C VAL A 87 1.04 26.10 -17.24
N LEU A 88 0.64 26.02 -15.97
CA LEU A 88 0.35 27.22 -15.17
C LEU A 88 1.63 27.84 -14.60
N ALA A 89 1.72 29.16 -14.72
CA ALA A 89 2.81 29.93 -14.12
C ALA A 89 2.66 30.02 -12.58
N PRO A 90 3.77 30.01 -11.81
CA PRO A 90 3.75 30.12 -10.35
C PRO A 90 2.91 31.27 -9.79
N LYS A 91 3.04 32.44 -10.39
CA LYS A 91 2.28 33.63 -10.00
C LYS A 91 0.78 33.51 -10.25
N THR A 92 0.36 32.71 -11.22
CA THR A 92 -1.06 32.45 -11.48
C THR A 92 -1.70 31.67 -10.34
N LEU A 93 -1.06 30.57 -9.94
CA LEU A 93 -1.52 29.76 -8.80
C LEU A 93 -1.55 30.59 -7.51
N GLU A 94 -0.50 31.37 -7.25
CA GLU A 94 -0.44 32.26 -6.09
C GLU A 94 -1.58 33.32 -6.09
N LYS A 95 -1.90 33.88 -7.25
CA LYS A 95 -3.03 34.81 -7.41
C LYS A 95 -4.36 34.11 -7.09
N TRP A 96 -4.58 32.90 -7.58
CA TRP A 96 -5.80 32.13 -7.32
C TRP A 96 -5.92 31.75 -5.84
N ARG A 97 -4.81 31.34 -5.22
CA ARG A 97 -4.77 31.04 -3.79
C ARG A 97 -5.16 32.27 -2.94
N LYS A 98 -4.53 33.42 -3.20
CA LYS A 98 -4.82 34.66 -2.46
C LYS A 98 -6.25 35.14 -2.64
N ARG A 99 -6.89 34.82 -3.75
CA ARG A 99 -8.29 35.13 -4.02
C ARG A 99 -9.29 34.14 -3.46
N GLY A 100 -8.81 33.00 -2.90
CA GLY A 100 -9.66 31.93 -2.38
C GLY A 100 -10.37 31.12 -3.48
N VAL A 101 -9.90 31.18 -4.73
CA VAL A 101 -10.51 30.51 -5.88
C VAL A 101 -9.66 29.39 -6.45
N LEU A 102 -8.67 28.92 -5.68
CA LEU A 102 -7.67 27.95 -6.15
C LEU A 102 -8.31 26.66 -6.67
N LEU A 103 -9.21 26.05 -5.89
CA LEU A 103 -9.92 24.81 -6.25
C LEU A 103 -10.69 24.98 -7.57
N GLN A 104 -11.52 26.03 -7.66
CA GLN A 104 -12.38 26.25 -8.82
C GLN A 104 -11.56 26.47 -10.09
N GLU A 105 -10.48 27.25 -10.00
CA GLU A 105 -9.66 27.54 -11.17
C GLU A 105 -8.78 26.33 -11.59
N ILE A 106 -8.31 25.50 -10.63
CA ILE A 106 -7.65 24.23 -10.94
C ILE A 106 -8.64 23.29 -11.65
N LYS A 107 -9.87 23.13 -11.13
CA LYS A 107 -10.90 22.32 -11.80
C LYS A 107 -11.14 22.78 -13.23
N LYS A 108 -11.42 24.05 -13.44
CA LYS A 108 -11.62 24.64 -14.78
C LYS A 108 -10.42 24.40 -15.70
N ALA A 109 -9.20 24.46 -15.19
CA ALA A 109 -8.01 24.22 -15.99
C ALA A 109 -7.93 22.75 -16.47
N ILE A 110 -8.20 21.81 -15.57
CA ILE A 110 -8.17 20.36 -15.89
C ILE A 110 -9.35 19.96 -16.78
N GLU A 111 -10.54 20.54 -16.58
CA GLU A 111 -11.75 20.27 -17.37
C GLU A 111 -11.62 20.64 -18.85
N ARG A 112 -10.65 21.48 -19.21
CA ARG A 112 -10.29 21.75 -20.61
C ARG A 112 -9.65 20.55 -21.31
N LEU A 113 -9.11 19.60 -20.54
CA LEU A 113 -8.61 18.35 -21.08
C LEU A 113 -9.77 17.41 -21.47
N PRO A 114 -9.58 16.58 -22.51
CA PRO A 114 -10.49 15.48 -22.78
C PRO A 114 -10.67 14.61 -21.52
N GLU A 115 -11.83 13.99 -21.38
CA GLU A 115 -12.17 13.19 -20.19
C GLU A 115 -11.10 12.15 -19.87
N GLY A 116 -10.63 11.38 -20.85
CA GLY A 116 -9.55 10.40 -20.70
C GLY A 116 -8.17 11.00 -20.37
N GLY A 117 -7.98 12.31 -20.51
CA GLY A 117 -6.73 13.00 -20.18
C GLY A 117 -6.69 13.61 -18.77
N ARG A 118 -7.79 13.54 -18.02
CA ARG A 118 -7.87 14.16 -16.68
C ARG A 118 -7.23 13.32 -15.57
N GLY A 119 -7.17 12.00 -15.76
CA GLY A 119 -6.50 11.06 -14.85
C GLY A 119 -7.17 10.88 -13.48
N GLU A 120 -6.62 9.97 -12.68
CA GLU A 120 -7.14 9.62 -11.36
C GLU A 120 -7.00 10.73 -10.33
N TYR A 121 -5.94 11.54 -10.40
CA TYR A 121 -5.72 12.65 -9.46
C TYR A 121 -6.82 13.72 -9.54
N TYR A 122 -7.40 13.94 -10.72
CA TYR A 122 -8.55 14.82 -10.84
C TYR A 122 -9.81 14.23 -10.21
N ALA A 123 -10.08 12.95 -10.44
CA ALA A 123 -11.20 12.25 -9.81
C ALA A 123 -11.08 12.30 -8.28
N TRP A 124 -9.88 12.09 -7.75
CA TRP A 124 -9.59 12.22 -6.33
C TRP A 124 -9.85 13.65 -5.81
N LEU A 125 -9.40 14.70 -6.52
CA LEU A 125 -9.64 16.10 -6.11
C LEU A 125 -11.12 16.44 -6.10
N VAL A 126 -11.91 15.90 -7.02
CA VAL A 126 -13.36 16.11 -7.05
C VAL A 126 -14.03 15.53 -5.81
N GLN A 127 -13.56 14.38 -5.33
CA GLN A 127 -14.05 13.70 -4.12
C GLN A 127 -13.52 14.34 -2.83
N ASN A 128 -12.37 15.04 -2.89
CA ASN A 128 -11.70 15.65 -1.73
C ASN A 128 -11.53 17.17 -1.87
N PRO A 129 -12.63 17.93 -2.13
CA PRO A 129 -12.53 19.38 -2.39
C PRO A 129 -12.02 20.17 -1.17
N TYR A 130 -12.25 19.66 0.05
CA TYR A 130 -11.80 20.28 1.31
C TYR A 130 -10.28 20.48 1.35
N VAL A 131 -9.51 19.74 0.58
CA VAL A 131 -8.04 19.88 0.56
C VAL A 131 -7.61 21.28 0.11
N LEU A 132 -8.27 21.84 -0.88
CA LEU A 132 -8.00 23.19 -1.42
C LEU A 132 -9.06 24.24 -1.06
N ASP A 133 -10.25 23.82 -0.67
CA ASP A 133 -11.32 24.72 -0.20
C ASP A 133 -11.32 24.77 1.33
N ARG A 134 -10.80 25.87 1.88
CA ARG A 134 -10.70 26.07 3.33
C ARG A 134 -12.04 26.31 4.01
N SER A 135 -13.11 26.59 3.27
CA SER A 135 -14.46 26.74 3.83
C SER A 135 -15.08 25.40 4.20
N LEU A 136 -14.61 24.31 3.60
CA LEU A 136 -15.06 22.96 3.91
C LEU A 136 -14.29 22.39 5.10
N PRO A 137 -14.95 21.70 6.03
CA PRO A 137 -14.25 21.02 7.12
C PRO A 137 -13.37 19.91 6.56
N VAL A 138 -12.21 19.69 7.18
CA VAL A 138 -11.45 18.46 6.95
C VAL A 138 -12.26 17.31 7.53
N PRO A 139 -12.55 16.24 6.77
CA PRO A 139 -13.20 15.08 7.35
C PRO A 139 -12.37 14.60 8.54
N ALA A 140 -13.04 14.32 9.65
CA ALA A 140 -12.35 13.73 10.79
C ALA A 140 -11.69 12.43 10.31
N CYS A 141 -10.38 12.30 10.51
CA CYS A 141 -9.71 11.03 10.31
C CYS A 141 -10.38 10.04 11.27
N GLU A 142 -11.01 9.02 10.72
CA GLU A 142 -11.59 7.96 11.53
C GLU A 142 -10.44 7.30 12.31
N SER A 143 -10.57 7.22 13.62
CA SER A 143 -9.54 6.54 14.40
C SER A 143 -9.52 5.05 14.03
N ALA A 144 -8.40 4.38 14.27
CA ALA A 144 -8.33 2.92 14.09
C ALA A 144 -9.41 2.19 14.92
N GLU A 145 -9.79 2.76 16.07
CA GLU A 145 -10.85 2.25 16.92
C GLU A 145 -12.23 2.43 16.27
N ASP A 146 -12.54 3.62 15.72
CA ASP A 146 -13.80 3.87 15.01
C ASP A 146 -13.92 2.99 13.77
N MET A 147 -12.84 2.80 13.03
CA MET A 147 -12.77 1.91 11.87
C MET A 147 -13.04 0.46 12.27
N ALA A 148 -12.41 -0.03 13.35
CA ALA A 148 -12.65 -1.37 13.88
C ALA A 148 -14.11 -1.55 14.33
N MET A 149 -14.69 -0.54 14.96
CA MET A 149 -16.10 -0.55 15.38
C MET A 149 -17.05 -0.54 14.18
N ARG A 150 -16.71 0.15 13.10
CA ARG A 150 -17.48 0.13 11.84
C ARG A 150 -17.43 -1.26 11.21
N TYR A 151 -16.25 -1.88 11.11
CA TYR A 151 -16.12 -3.25 10.59
C TYR A 151 -16.92 -4.25 11.43
N LEU A 152 -16.87 -4.12 12.75
CA LEU A 152 -17.64 -4.97 13.66
C LEU A 152 -19.15 -4.84 13.41
N ARG A 153 -19.66 -3.61 13.25
CA ARG A 153 -21.08 -3.33 13.00
C ARG A 153 -21.54 -3.87 11.65
N ASP A 154 -20.77 -3.63 10.59
CA ASP A 154 -21.16 -4.04 9.25
C ASP A 154 -21.08 -5.58 9.09
N GLY A 155 -20.07 -6.20 9.69
CA GLY A 155 -20.01 -7.65 9.80
C GLY A 155 -21.20 -8.25 10.59
N TRP A 156 -21.57 -7.63 11.72
CA TRP A 156 -22.73 -8.00 12.51
C TRP A 156 -24.03 -7.89 11.71
N LEU A 157 -24.22 -6.78 11.00
CA LEU A 157 -25.39 -6.57 10.14
C LEU A 157 -25.48 -7.65 9.06
N PHE A 158 -24.38 -8.01 8.44
CA PHE A 158 -24.35 -9.10 7.47
C PHE A 158 -24.72 -10.44 8.11
N ALA A 159 -24.15 -10.75 9.29
CA ALA A 159 -24.34 -12.04 9.95
C ALA A 159 -25.75 -12.25 10.51
N THR A 160 -26.36 -11.19 11.04
CA THR A 160 -27.59 -11.32 11.85
C THR A 160 -28.80 -10.58 11.27
N LYS A 161 -28.58 -9.65 10.33
CA LYS A 161 -29.58 -8.69 9.82
C LYS A 161 -30.17 -7.77 10.91
N ASP A 162 -29.58 -7.75 12.11
CA ASP A 162 -30.07 -6.97 13.25
C ASP A 162 -29.39 -5.60 13.32
N GLN A 163 -30.13 -4.54 13.04
CA GLN A 163 -29.69 -3.14 13.12
C GLN A 163 -29.96 -2.49 14.50
N SER A 164 -30.65 -3.19 15.39
CA SER A 164 -31.15 -2.59 16.63
C SER A 164 -30.08 -2.47 17.72
N LYS A 165 -28.95 -3.18 17.59
CA LYS A 165 -27.92 -3.28 18.63
C LYS A 165 -26.92 -2.12 18.56
N SER A 166 -26.59 -1.59 19.73
CA SER A 166 -25.44 -0.71 19.90
C SER A 166 -24.12 -1.46 19.68
N VAL A 167 -23.05 -0.74 19.34
CA VAL A 167 -21.72 -1.33 19.14
C VAL A 167 -21.23 -2.05 20.40
N ALA A 168 -21.53 -1.53 21.60
CA ALA A 168 -21.16 -2.17 22.87
C ALA A 168 -21.86 -3.52 23.06
N GLU A 169 -23.16 -3.61 22.73
CA GLU A 169 -23.90 -4.87 22.77
C GLU A 169 -23.40 -5.87 21.74
N ILE A 170 -23.07 -5.40 20.52
CA ILE A 170 -22.49 -6.24 19.46
C ILE A 170 -21.17 -6.83 19.95
N LYS A 171 -20.26 -5.98 20.47
CA LYS A 171 -18.96 -6.41 21.00
C LYS A 171 -19.13 -7.48 22.08
N SER A 172 -19.99 -7.24 23.08
CA SER A 172 -20.25 -8.20 24.16
C SER A 172 -20.74 -9.55 23.63
N ARG A 173 -21.62 -9.57 22.62
CA ARG A 173 -22.09 -10.80 22.00
C ARG A 173 -21.03 -11.50 21.20
N VAL A 174 -20.28 -10.75 20.37
CA VAL A 174 -19.21 -11.28 19.52
C VAL A 174 -18.06 -11.84 20.36
N ASP A 175 -17.76 -11.25 21.51
CA ASP A 175 -16.74 -11.76 22.43
C ASP A 175 -17.06 -13.15 22.97
N SER A 176 -18.35 -13.56 23.01
CA SER A 176 -18.78 -14.91 23.37
C SER A 176 -18.68 -15.93 22.23
N TRP A 177 -18.43 -15.48 20.98
CA TRP A 177 -18.34 -16.38 19.83
C TRP A 177 -16.97 -17.09 19.76
N PRO A 178 -16.93 -18.29 19.13
CA PRO A 178 -15.67 -18.92 18.79
C PRO A 178 -14.76 -17.99 17.97
N LEU A 179 -13.47 -18.06 18.20
CA LEU A 179 -12.48 -17.16 17.56
C LEU A 179 -12.59 -17.18 16.02
N GLN A 180 -12.77 -18.36 15.43
CA GLN A 180 -12.96 -18.49 13.98
C GLN A 180 -14.21 -17.76 13.47
N LYS A 181 -15.29 -17.77 14.24
CA LYS A 181 -16.52 -17.04 13.87
C LYS A 181 -16.31 -15.53 13.92
N ARG A 182 -15.53 -15.06 14.90
CA ARG A 182 -15.14 -13.65 15.00
C ARG A 182 -14.28 -13.20 13.82
N TYR A 183 -13.34 -14.05 13.38
CA TYR A 183 -12.53 -13.75 12.19
C TYR A 183 -13.39 -13.62 10.93
N CYS A 184 -14.34 -14.53 10.70
CA CYS A 184 -15.27 -14.42 9.58
C CYS A 184 -16.11 -13.13 9.64
N LEU A 185 -16.56 -12.73 10.84
CA LEU A 185 -17.33 -11.50 11.02
C LEU A 185 -16.51 -10.25 10.64
N LEU A 186 -15.29 -10.15 11.16
CA LEU A 186 -14.40 -9.02 10.89
C LEU A 186 -14.01 -8.95 9.40
N LEU A 187 -13.71 -10.10 8.80
CA LEU A 187 -13.47 -10.16 7.34
C LEU A 187 -14.66 -9.58 6.57
N CYS A 188 -15.89 -10.02 6.88
CA CYS A 188 -17.09 -9.51 6.23
C CYS A 188 -17.19 -7.98 6.35
N GLY A 189 -17.00 -7.46 7.56
CA GLY A 189 -17.01 -6.01 7.79
C GLY A 189 -15.95 -5.26 7.02
N MET A 190 -14.73 -5.77 6.97
CA MET A 190 -13.64 -5.18 6.20
C MET A 190 -13.96 -5.17 4.70
N ILE A 191 -14.37 -6.30 4.15
CA ILE A 191 -14.70 -6.44 2.73
C ILE A 191 -15.83 -5.49 2.32
N PHE A 192 -16.88 -5.32 3.14
CA PHE A 192 -17.94 -4.34 2.86
C PHE A 192 -17.44 -2.88 2.87
N ASN A 193 -16.35 -2.61 3.56
CA ASN A 193 -15.70 -1.30 3.61
C ASN A 193 -14.53 -1.15 2.63
N ASN A 194 -14.39 -2.05 1.65
CA ASN A 194 -13.28 -2.09 0.67
C ASN A 194 -11.89 -2.13 1.33
N ALA A 195 -11.80 -2.68 2.54
CA ALA A 195 -10.55 -2.85 3.26
C ALA A 195 -10.06 -4.30 3.15
N SER A 196 -8.74 -4.47 3.19
CA SER A 196 -8.07 -5.77 3.29
C SER A 196 -7.43 -5.92 4.67
N PRO A 197 -7.29 -7.16 5.18
CA PRO A 197 -6.55 -7.41 6.41
C PRO A 197 -5.11 -6.91 6.30
N HIS A 198 -4.59 -6.34 7.39
CA HIS A 198 -3.19 -5.93 7.44
C HIS A 198 -2.28 -7.16 7.63
N PRO A 199 -1.04 -7.20 7.06
CA PRO A 199 -0.10 -8.32 7.21
C PRO A 199 0.25 -8.70 8.65
N THR A 200 0.12 -7.77 9.61
CA THR A 200 0.33 -8.05 11.04
C THR A 200 -0.85 -8.77 11.69
N GLU A 201 -1.97 -8.91 11.00
CA GLU A 201 -3.17 -9.53 11.52
C GLU A 201 -3.24 -11.01 11.13
N GLU A 202 -3.62 -11.85 12.09
CA GLU A 202 -3.68 -13.30 11.89
C GLU A 202 -4.60 -13.70 10.73
N PHE A 203 -5.68 -13.01 10.53
CA PHE A 203 -6.63 -13.34 9.46
C PHE A 203 -6.16 -12.91 8.05
N TRP A 204 -5.09 -12.08 7.91
CA TRP A 204 -4.43 -11.87 6.63
C TRP A 204 -3.90 -13.20 6.06
N VAL A 205 -3.27 -14.03 6.87
CA VAL A 205 -2.87 -15.38 6.47
C VAL A 205 -4.07 -16.29 6.33
N ARG A 206 -4.98 -16.31 7.32
CA ARG A 206 -6.11 -17.25 7.39
C ARG A 206 -7.06 -17.16 6.22
N PHE A 207 -7.22 -16.01 5.62
CA PHE A 207 -8.08 -15.80 4.45
C PHE A 207 -7.31 -15.65 3.14
N GLY A 208 -6.01 -16.01 3.14
CA GLY A 208 -5.22 -16.19 1.93
C GLY A 208 -4.65 -14.91 1.31
N PHE A 209 -4.79 -13.75 1.94
CA PHE A 209 -4.21 -12.49 1.42
C PHE A 209 -2.69 -12.56 1.29
N CYS A 210 -2.03 -13.40 2.08
CA CYS A 210 -0.60 -13.66 1.99
C CYS A 210 -0.13 -14.36 0.70
N ALA A 211 -1.03 -14.98 -0.06
CA ALA A 211 -0.67 -15.71 -1.27
C ALA A 211 -0.39 -14.77 -2.46
N GLY A 212 -0.96 -13.55 -2.44
CA GLY A 212 -0.80 -12.56 -3.51
C GLY A 212 0.37 -11.60 -3.29
N ASP A 213 0.57 -10.69 -4.26
CA ASP A 213 1.34 -9.45 -4.13
C ASP A 213 0.37 -8.31 -3.74
N GLN A 214 0.85 -7.08 -3.50
CA GLN A 214 -0.02 -5.96 -3.09
C GLN A 214 -1.23 -5.73 -4.02
N GLY A 215 -1.04 -5.85 -5.34
CA GLY A 215 -2.15 -5.75 -6.30
C GLY A 215 -3.15 -6.89 -6.21
N ASP A 216 -2.70 -8.09 -5.85
CA ASP A 216 -3.55 -9.27 -5.71
C ASP A 216 -4.40 -9.25 -4.45
N GLU A 217 -4.00 -8.52 -3.41
CA GLU A 217 -4.78 -8.36 -2.18
C GLU A 217 -6.12 -7.66 -2.47
N LEU A 218 -6.09 -6.58 -3.26
CA LEU A 218 -7.29 -5.88 -3.71
C LEU A 218 -8.16 -6.79 -4.58
N TYR A 219 -7.53 -7.59 -5.43
CA TYR A 219 -8.22 -8.55 -6.30
C TYR A 219 -8.90 -9.66 -5.48
N LEU A 220 -8.20 -10.23 -4.50
CA LEU A 220 -8.79 -11.22 -3.60
C LEU A 220 -9.91 -10.60 -2.74
N GLY A 221 -9.77 -9.34 -2.30
CA GLY A 221 -10.82 -8.58 -1.65
C GLY A 221 -12.08 -8.49 -2.51
N SER A 222 -11.94 -8.25 -3.81
CA SER A 222 -13.04 -8.24 -4.78
C SER A 222 -13.68 -9.63 -4.94
N CYS A 223 -12.88 -10.71 -4.94
CA CYS A 223 -13.39 -12.07 -4.95
C CYS A 223 -14.24 -12.37 -3.69
N TYR A 224 -13.74 -11.97 -2.52
CA TYR A 224 -14.53 -12.10 -1.28
C TYR A 224 -15.81 -11.27 -1.32
N ARG A 225 -15.80 -10.07 -1.88
CA ARG A 225 -17.02 -9.26 -2.03
C ARG A 225 -18.07 -10.00 -2.87
N GLN A 226 -17.70 -10.51 -4.04
CA GLN A 226 -18.61 -11.32 -4.88
C GLN A 226 -19.11 -12.55 -4.13
N LEU A 227 -18.24 -13.19 -3.32
CA LEU A 227 -18.66 -14.32 -2.50
C LEU A 227 -19.74 -13.91 -1.49
N LEU A 228 -19.55 -12.81 -0.76
CA LEU A 228 -20.49 -12.32 0.24
C LEU A 228 -21.84 -11.87 -0.34
N GLU A 229 -21.88 -11.46 -1.60
CA GLU A 229 -23.13 -11.14 -2.31
C GLU A 229 -24.02 -12.37 -2.55
N THR A 230 -23.42 -13.56 -2.64
CA THR A 230 -24.12 -14.82 -2.99
C THR A 230 -24.13 -15.86 -1.87
N THR A 231 -23.58 -15.51 -0.71
CA THR A 231 -23.33 -16.46 0.40
C THR A 231 -23.87 -15.87 1.69
N SER A 232 -24.48 -16.68 2.55
CA SER A 232 -24.82 -16.27 3.91
C SER A 232 -23.58 -16.31 4.82
N PHE A 233 -23.65 -15.58 5.95
CA PHE A 233 -22.59 -15.63 6.96
C PHE A 233 -22.34 -17.04 7.49
N GLU A 234 -23.39 -17.80 7.77
CA GLU A 234 -23.26 -19.16 8.31
C GLU A 234 -22.66 -20.13 7.25
N GLU A 235 -22.95 -19.94 5.97
CA GLU A 235 -22.33 -20.72 4.89
C GLU A 235 -20.83 -20.44 4.80
N LEU A 236 -20.41 -19.15 4.87
CA LEU A 236 -19.01 -18.77 4.91
C LEU A 236 -18.31 -19.36 6.14
N TYR A 237 -18.91 -19.20 7.32
CA TYR A 237 -18.34 -19.70 8.57
C TYR A 237 -18.19 -21.22 8.56
N THR A 238 -19.20 -21.95 8.08
CA THR A 238 -19.15 -23.40 7.93
C THR A 238 -18.04 -23.83 6.97
N ALA A 239 -17.91 -23.14 5.83
CA ALA A 239 -16.82 -23.42 4.88
C ALA A 239 -15.45 -23.14 5.53
N TYR A 240 -15.32 -22.06 6.30
CA TYR A 240 -14.08 -21.75 7.01
C TYR A 240 -13.71 -22.80 8.05
N GLN A 241 -14.68 -23.25 8.86
CA GLN A 241 -14.46 -24.33 9.85
C GLN A 241 -14.00 -25.64 9.21
N ASN A 242 -14.55 -25.95 8.04
CA ASN A 242 -14.24 -27.18 7.29
C ASN A 242 -13.03 -27.06 6.35
N SER A 243 -12.30 -25.93 6.38
CA SER A 243 -11.20 -25.66 5.45
C SER A 243 -11.64 -25.74 3.97
N ASP A 244 -12.86 -25.32 3.68
CA ASP A 244 -13.54 -25.48 2.40
C ASP A 244 -13.85 -24.14 1.69
N VAL A 245 -13.25 -23.03 2.16
CA VAL A 245 -13.47 -21.68 1.60
C VAL A 245 -13.07 -21.63 0.12
N PHE A 246 -11.99 -22.29 -0.26
CA PHE A 246 -11.57 -22.33 -1.66
C PHE A 246 -12.59 -23.07 -2.55
N SER A 247 -13.14 -24.18 -2.08
CA SER A 247 -14.21 -24.90 -2.78
C SER A 247 -15.51 -24.09 -2.81
N LEU A 248 -15.77 -23.27 -1.77
CA LEU A 248 -16.92 -22.37 -1.75
C LEU A 248 -16.83 -21.32 -2.87
N PHE A 249 -15.67 -20.70 -3.09
CA PHE A 249 -15.43 -19.81 -4.23
C PHE A 249 -15.78 -20.51 -5.55
N ARG A 250 -15.30 -21.75 -5.75
CA ARG A 250 -15.60 -22.53 -6.97
C ARG A 250 -17.07 -22.83 -7.13
N ARG A 251 -17.76 -23.26 -6.06
CA ARG A 251 -19.21 -23.57 -6.11
C ARG A 251 -20.05 -22.35 -6.44
N LYS A 252 -19.61 -21.16 -5.99
CA LYS A 252 -20.32 -19.89 -6.28
C LYS A 252 -19.94 -19.29 -7.64
N GLY A 253 -19.05 -19.95 -8.39
CA GLY A 253 -18.69 -19.49 -9.75
C GLY A 253 -17.98 -18.14 -9.77
N ILE A 254 -17.14 -17.85 -8.76
CA ILE A 254 -16.42 -16.56 -8.69
C ILE A 254 -15.40 -16.52 -9.83
N THR A 255 -15.76 -15.85 -10.92
CA THR A 255 -15.02 -15.83 -12.20
C THR A 255 -13.63 -15.19 -12.08
N MET A 256 -13.51 -14.14 -11.26
CA MET A 256 -12.22 -13.49 -11.02
C MET A 256 -11.17 -14.48 -10.49
N LEU A 257 -11.55 -15.41 -9.60
CA LEU A 257 -10.63 -16.45 -9.14
C LEU A 257 -10.19 -17.38 -10.28
N VAL A 258 -11.08 -17.62 -11.25
CA VAL A 258 -10.79 -18.41 -12.45
C VAL A 258 -9.80 -17.69 -13.37
N GLU A 259 -9.95 -16.38 -13.56
CA GLU A 259 -9.01 -15.56 -14.36
C GLU A 259 -7.61 -15.56 -13.73
N LEU A 260 -7.52 -15.45 -12.40
CA LEU A 260 -6.25 -15.60 -11.68
C LEU A 260 -5.62 -16.99 -11.89
N LEU A 261 -6.43 -18.04 -11.93
CA LEU A 261 -6.00 -19.42 -12.24
C LEU A 261 -5.28 -19.52 -13.59
N TYR A 262 -5.80 -18.85 -14.62
CA TYR A 262 -5.22 -18.91 -15.95
C TYR A 262 -3.99 -18.04 -16.12
N THR A 263 -3.94 -16.88 -15.46
CA THR A 263 -2.83 -15.94 -15.59
C THR A 263 -1.62 -16.27 -14.71
N VAL A 264 -1.86 -16.75 -13.49
CA VAL A 264 -0.80 -17.08 -12.52
C VAL A 264 -1.14 -18.36 -11.73
N PRO A 265 -1.05 -19.55 -12.35
CA PRO A 265 -1.47 -20.83 -11.73
C PRO A 265 -0.82 -21.12 -10.36
N ARG A 266 0.41 -20.62 -10.15
CA ARG A 266 1.15 -20.78 -8.88
C ARG A 266 0.44 -20.09 -7.73
N ARG A 267 -0.01 -18.83 -7.91
CA ARG A 267 -0.68 -18.04 -6.87
C ARG A 267 -1.97 -18.69 -6.40
N VAL A 268 -2.68 -19.31 -7.31
CA VAL A 268 -3.89 -20.07 -6.98
C VAL A 268 -3.58 -21.30 -6.15
N ARG A 269 -2.50 -22.01 -6.47
CA ARG A 269 -2.06 -23.17 -5.67
C ARG A 269 -1.65 -22.72 -4.26
N GLU A 270 -0.93 -21.61 -4.13
CA GLU A 270 -0.57 -21.02 -2.84
C GLU A 270 -1.82 -20.60 -2.05
N LEU A 271 -2.79 -19.95 -2.70
CA LEU A 271 -4.07 -19.56 -2.11
C LEU A 271 -4.87 -20.80 -1.66
N GLU A 272 -4.96 -21.82 -2.51
CA GLU A 272 -5.63 -23.08 -2.20
C GLU A 272 -4.99 -23.78 -0.99
N ASP A 273 -3.66 -23.85 -0.93
CA ASP A 273 -2.94 -24.44 0.21
C ASP A 273 -3.23 -23.70 1.52
N VAL A 274 -3.24 -22.37 1.49
CA VAL A 274 -3.56 -21.56 2.67
C VAL A 274 -5.02 -21.76 3.09
N LEU A 275 -5.98 -21.70 2.17
CA LEU A 275 -7.41 -21.78 2.48
C LEU A 275 -7.88 -23.19 2.83
N ARG A 276 -7.16 -24.22 2.42
CA ARG A 276 -7.34 -25.61 2.89
C ARG A 276 -6.64 -25.88 4.21
N GLY A 277 -5.97 -24.90 4.75
CA GLY A 277 -5.06 -24.94 5.87
C GLY A 277 -5.30 -26.02 6.90
N THR A 278 -4.40 -26.97 6.97
CA THR A 278 -4.31 -27.95 8.03
C THR A 278 -3.64 -27.30 9.24
N GLY A 279 -4.44 -26.77 10.14
CA GLY A 279 -4.20 -26.27 11.49
C GLY A 279 -2.80 -25.80 11.94
N ARG A 280 -1.75 -26.56 11.78
CA ARG A 280 -0.40 -26.20 12.26
C ARG A 280 0.54 -25.62 11.20
N GLY A 281 0.18 -25.63 9.93
CA GLY A 281 1.06 -25.22 8.85
C GLY A 281 0.69 -23.93 8.13
N ILE A 282 -0.37 -23.24 8.57
CA ILE A 282 -0.88 -22.06 7.88
C ILE A 282 0.04 -20.84 8.04
N PHE A 283 0.62 -20.66 9.22
CA PHE A 283 1.53 -19.55 9.50
C PHE A 283 2.97 -19.92 9.15
N LYS A 284 3.36 -19.66 7.91
CA LYS A 284 4.72 -19.87 7.43
C LYS A 284 5.43 -18.51 7.32
N SER A 285 6.60 -18.40 7.90
CA SER A 285 7.40 -17.16 7.88
C SER A 285 7.73 -16.66 6.46
N CYS A 286 7.64 -17.52 5.45
CA CYS A 286 7.84 -17.15 4.04
C CYS A 286 6.79 -16.15 3.53
N TRP A 287 5.57 -16.15 4.04
CA TRP A 287 4.54 -15.19 3.67
C TRP A 287 4.92 -13.78 4.12
N PHE A 288 5.36 -13.64 5.36
CA PHE A 288 5.83 -12.38 5.92
C PHE A 288 7.12 -11.90 5.26
N LEU A 289 8.03 -12.84 4.91
CA LEU A 289 9.22 -12.50 4.11
C LEU A 289 8.83 -11.93 2.75
N LYS A 290 7.92 -12.58 2.03
CA LYS A 290 7.45 -12.13 0.70
C LYS A 290 6.88 -10.71 0.77
N GLN A 291 5.96 -10.48 1.72
CA GLN A 291 5.36 -9.18 1.94
C GLN A 291 6.41 -8.12 2.30
N TRP A 292 7.28 -8.45 3.24
CA TRP A 292 8.32 -7.53 3.69
C TRP A 292 9.28 -7.15 2.54
N VAL A 293 9.72 -8.11 1.75
CA VAL A 293 10.59 -7.86 0.57
C VAL A 293 9.88 -6.98 -0.45
N GLY A 294 8.59 -7.20 -0.67
CA GLY A 294 7.78 -6.45 -1.64
C GLY A 294 7.62 -4.96 -1.30
N VAL A 295 7.59 -4.60 0.00
CA VAL A 295 7.45 -3.20 0.44
C VAL A 295 8.77 -2.46 0.61
N GLN A 296 9.93 -3.16 0.52
CA GLN A 296 11.23 -2.51 0.68
C GLN A 296 11.61 -1.72 -0.57
N SER A 297 11.78 -0.41 -0.41
CA SER A 297 12.38 0.48 -1.41
C SER A 297 13.87 0.22 -1.57
N ASP A 298 14.53 0.96 -2.48
CA ASP A 298 15.97 0.87 -2.74
C ASP A 298 16.87 1.29 -1.55
N ALA A 299 16.31 1.89 -0.52
CA ALA A 299 17.01 2.23 0.73
C ALA A 299 16.44 1.41 1.91
N PRO A 300 16.87 0.17 2.06
CA PRO A 300 16.32 -0.73 3.09
C PRO A 300 16.68 -0.27 4.50
N SER A 301 15.70 -0.22 5.40
CA SER A 301 15.93 -0.02 6.83
C SER A 301 15.83 -1.35 7.56
N PRO A 302 16.90 -1.81 8.24
CA PRO A 302 16.90 -3.07 8.99
C PRO A 302 15.88 -3.11 10.13
N ASP A 303 15.50 -1.93 10.64
CA ASP A 303 14.64 -1.79 11.81
C ASP A 303 13.15 -1.68 11.47
N PHE A 304 12.80 -1.65 10.17
CA PHE A 304 11.43 -1.44 9.76
C PHE A 304 10.63 -2.76 9.73
N GLY A 305 10.02 -3.08 10.89
CA GLY A 305 8.87 -4.00 10.95
C GLY A 305 9.09 -5.46 10.54
N MET A 306 10.34 -5.94 10.43
CA MET A 306 10.57 -7.34 10.08
C MET A 306 10.23 -8.25 11.25
N ASP A 307 9.32 -9.20 11.03
CA ASP A 307 8.96 -10.23 11.99
C ASP A 307 10.18 -11.05 12.45
N LEU A 308 10.24 -11.40 13.74
CA LEU A 308 11.37 -12.14 14.32
C LEU A 308 11.55 -13.50 13.64
N SER A 309 10.48 -14.18 13.27
CA SER A 309 10.53 -15.46 12.57
C SER A 309 11.22 -15.31 11.21
N VAL A 310 10.93 -14.24 10.48
CA VAL A 310 11.58 -13.92 9.21
C VAL A 310 13.07 -13.68 9.40
N ARG A 311 13.44 -12.90 10.41
CA ARG A 311 14.87 -12.60 10.71
C ARG A 311 15.66 -13.86 10.97
N VAL A 312 15.11 -14.78 11.75
CA VAL A 312 15.78 -16.03 12.16
C VAL A 312 15.78 -17.06 11.01
N ASP A 313 14.62 -17.29 10.41
CA ASP A 313 14.41 -18.35 9.43
C ASP A 313 15.17 -18.09 8.12
N TYR A 314 15.25 -16.82 7.71
CA TYR A 314 15.81 -16.40 6.41
C TYR A 314 17.17 -15.71 6.51
N GLY A 315 17.81 -15.80 7.64
CA GLY A 315 19.22 -15.45 7.82
C GLY A 315 19.51 -13.98 8.13
N PHE A 316 18.51 -13.10 8.20
CA PHE A 316 18.72 -11.67 8.54
C PHE A 316 19.30 -11.47 9.95
N ALA A 317 19.12 -12.43 10.85
CA ALA A 317 19.76 -12.43 12.16
C ALA A 317 21.30 -12.59 12.11
N ASN A 318 21.85 -13.03 10.99
CA ASN A 318 23.30 -13.17 10.79
C ASN A 318 23.97 -11.93 10.21
N CYS A 319 23.20 -10.91 9.82
CA CYS A 319 23.74 -9.68 9.24
C CYS A 319 24.51 -8.89 10.29
N ARG A 320 25.74 -8.44 9.93
CA ARG A 320 26.60 -7.63 10.80
C ARG A 320 26.50 -6.13 10.50
N GLY A 321 25.78 -5.76 9.43
CA GLY A 321 25.61 -4.37 9.02
C GLY A 321 24.73 -4.27 7.78
N LEU A 322 24.59 -3.02 7.28
CA LEU A 322 23.73 -2.69 6.14
C LEU A 322 24.13 -3.40 4.83
N GLU A 323 25.42 -3.67 4.63
CA GLU A 323 25.92 -4.37 3.44
C GLU A 323 25.42 -5.83 3.39
N ASP A 324 25.55 -6.58 4.52
CA ASP A 324 25.05 -7.94 4.63
C ASP A 324 23.53 -7.97 4.44
N PHE A 325 22.84 -7.03 5.06
CA PHE A 325 21.40 -6.88 4.99
C PHE A 325 20.93 -6.60 3.55
N GLY A 326 21.53 -5.63 2.87
CA GLY A 326 21.24 -5.31 1.47
C GLY A 326 21.51 -6.50 0.55
N THR A 327 22.57 -7.27 0.82
CA THR A 327 22.89 -8.49 0.07
C THR A 327 21.80 -9.55 0.21
N LEU A 328 21.31 -9.82 1.43
CA LEU A 328 20.20 -10.77 1.63
C LEU A 328 18.92 -10.28 1.00
N LEU A 329 18.57 -9.00 1.18
CA LEU A 329 17.41 -8.40 0.55
C LEU A 329 17.45 -8.57 -0.97
N GLN A 330 18.60 -8.32 -1.61
CA GLN A 330 18.75 -8.50 -3.05
C GLN A 330 18.57 -9.96 -3.48
N ILE A 331 19.09 -10.92 -2.71
CA ILE A 331 18.89 -12.35 -2.98
C ILE A 331 17.40 -12.71 -2.97
N TYR A 332 16.65 -12.21 -1.98
CA TYR A 332 15.21 -12.47 -1.89
C TYR A 332 14.39 -11.69 -2.93
N LYS A 333 14.78 -10.46 -3.28
CA LYS A 333 14.18 -9.72 -4.42
C LYS A 333 14.36 -10.51 -5.72
N ASP A 334 15.58 -10.94 -6.05
CA ASP A 334 15.85 -11.75 -7.24
C ASP A 334 15.03 -13.05 -7.26
N TYR A 335 14.82 -13.64 -6.08
CA TYR A 335 13.99 -14.82 -5.94
C TYR A 335 12.52 -14.53 -6.24
N PHE A 336 11.90 -13.54 -5.57
CA PHE A 336 10.48 -13.24 -5.72
C PHE A 336 10.15 -12.62 -7.08
N ASP A 337 11.07 -11.89 -7.71
CA ASP A 337 10.95 -11.40 -9.08
C ASP A 337 10.97 -12.53 -10.12
N SER A 338 11.48 -13.71 -9.75
CA SER A 338 11.52 -14.84 -10.65
C SER A 338 10.13 -15.44 -10.84
N HIS A 339 9.73 -15.67 -12.08
CA HIS A 339 8.51 -16.41 -12.41
C HIS A 339 8.47 -17.85 -11.85
N LYS A 340 9.60 -18.37 -11.36
CA LYS A 340 9.73 -19.69 -10.72
C LYS A 340 9.71 -19.63 -9.19
N ALA A 341 9.58 -18.44 -8.59
CA ALA A 341 9.50 -18.33 -7.14
C ALA A 341 8.26 -19.07 -6.61
N ASP A 342 8.40 -19.77 -5.50
CA ASP A 342 7.35 -20.57 -4.84
C ASP A 342 7.58 -20.48 -3.33
N CYS A 343 6.69 -19.77 -2.61
CA CYS A 343 6.83 -19.55 -1.18
C CYS A 343 6.88 -20.85 -0.38
N LEU A 344 6.09 -21.85 -0.79
CA LEU A 344 6.05 -23.15 -0.12
C LEU A 344 7.36 -23.89 -0.29
N ALA A 345 7.91 -23.91 -1.50
CA ALA A 345 9.20 -24.53 -1.79
C ALA A 345 10.37 -23.79 -1.09
N LEU A 346 10.29 -22.46 -0.97
CA LEU A 346 11.24 -21.68 -0.19
C LEU A 346 11.17 -22.04 1.30
N HIS A 347 9.96 -22.14 1.85
CA HIS A 347 9.76 -22.52 3.25
C HIS A 347 10.26 -23.94 3.51
N GLU A 348 9.99 -24.87 2.59
CA GLU A 348 10.52 -26.25 2.67
C GLU A 348 12.05 -26.27 2.67
N ALA A 349 12.69 -25.48 1.81
CA ALA A 349 14.15 -25.34 1.81
C ALA A 349 14.68 -24.71 3.12
N CYS A 350 13.91 -23.78 3.71
CA CYS A 350 14.22 -23.18 5.01
C CYS A 350 14.24 -24.24 6.12
N ILE A 351 13.16 -24.99 6.30
CA ILE A 351 13.04 -25.99 7.38
C ILE A 351 13.98 -27.21 7.20
N LYS A 352 14.52 -27.41 5.99
CA LYS A 352 15.57 -28.40 5.71
C LYS A 352 16.99 -27.85 5.90
N GLY A 353 17.16 -26.56 6.22
CA GLY A 353 18.48 -25.92 6.29
C GLY A 353 19.19 -25.78 4.94
N GLU A 354 18.45 -25.79 3.84
CA GLU A 354 18.97 -25.82 2.47
C GLU A 354 18.83 -24.48 1.72
N LEU A 355 18.55 -23.36 2.40
CA LEU A 355 18.32 -22.07 1.76
C LEU A 355 19.39 -21.67 0.75
N PHE A 356 20.68 -21.79 1.11
CA PHE A 356 21.79 -21.47 0.21
C PHE A 356 21.76 -22.29 -1.08
N LYS A 357 21.54 -23.60 -0.97
CA LYS A 357 21.49 -24.51 -2.12
C LYS A 357 20.28 -24.20 -3.00
N TYR A 358 19.15 -23.87 -2.38
CA TYR A 358 17.91 -23.55 -3.06
C TYR A 358 18.01 -22.21 -3.80
N LEU A 359 18.36 -21.11 -3.10
CA LEU A 359 18.41 -19.75 -3.62
C LEU A 359 19.51 -19.52 -4.66
N ARG A 360 20.59 -20.31 -4.64
CA ARG A 360 21.66 -20.22 -5.65
C ARG A 360 21.16 -20.38 -7.09
N ARG A 361 19.98 -20.96 -7.30
CA ARG A 361 19.37 -21.16 -8.62
C ARG A 361 18.68 -19.91 -9.16
N PHE A 362 18.44 -18.90 -8.32
CA PHE A 362 17.62 -17.74 -8.64
C PHE A 362 18.43 -16.42 -8.60
N ALA A 363 19.47 -16.36 -7.78
CA ALA A 363 20.27 -15.16 -7.64
C ALA A 363 20.89 -14.75 -8.99
N ARG A 364 20.80 -13.46 -9.32
CA ARG A 364 21.38 -12.86 -10.55
C ARG A 364 22.91 -12.74 -10.48
N PHE A 365 23.49 -13.01 -9.32
CA PHE A 365 24.93 -13.03 -9.10
C PHE A 365 25.37 -14.35 -8.46
N LYS A 366 26.69 -14.64 -8.54
CA LYS A 366 27.23 -15.89 -7.99
C LYS A 366 27.23 -15.84 -6.45
N LEU A 367 26.46 -16.72 -5.83
CA LEU A 367 26.50 -16.90 -4.38
C LEU A 367 27.79 -17.60 -3.95
N GLU A 368 28.54 -16.96 -3.07
CA GLU A 368 29.83 -17.38 -2.54
C GLU A 368 29.71 -17.95 -1.11
N LYS A 369 30.85 -18.37 -0.53
CA LYS A 369 30.93 -18.93 0.82
C LYS A 369 30.40 -17.94 1.90
N LYS A 370 30.63 -16.63 1.75
CA LYS A 370 30.11 -15.58 2.65
C LYS A 370 28.58 -15.58 2.71
N HIS A 371 27.91 -15.71 1.56
CA HIS A 371 26.44 -15.76 1.48
C HIS A 371 25.87 -17.02 2.13
N ARG A 372 26.63 -18.12 2.14
CA ARG A 372 26.24 -19.33 2.85
C ARG A 372 26.18 -19.09 4.37
N ALA A 373 27.08 -18.29 4.91
CA ALA A 373 27.05 -17.92 6.33
C ALA A 373 25.84 -17.02 6.67
N LEU A 374 25.52 -16.08 5.80
CA LEU A 374 24.33 -15.22 5.96
C LEU A 374 23.02 -16.04 5.91
N LEU A 375 22.89 -16.97 4.98
CA LEU A 375 21.70 -17.81 4.81
C LEU A 375 21.62 -19.00 5.79
N LYS A 376 22.48 -19.04 6.80
CA LYS A 376 22.40 -20.05 7.85
C LYS A 376 21.17 -19.77 8.74
N ASN A 377 20.42 -20.80 9.05
CA ASN A 377 19.27 -20.75 9.94
C ASN A 377 19.32 -21.89 10.98
N PRO A 378 18.41 -21.97 11.96
CA PRO A 378 18.43 -22.96 13.00
C PRO A 378 18.02 -24.37 12.56
N TYR A 379 17.58 -24.53 11.31
CA TYR A 379 17.05 -25.80 10.83
C TYR A 379 18.10 -26.71 10.19
N PRO A 380 17.83 -28.05 10.16
CA PRO A 380 16.67 -28.72 10.76
C PRO A 380 16.77 -28.72 12.29
N LEU A 381 15.61 -28.56 12.96
CA LEU A 381 15.53 -28.72 14.41
C LEU A 381 15.66 -30.21 14.73
N HIS A 382 16.52 -30.58 15.67
CA HIS A 382 16.79 -31.95 16.14
C HIS A 382 15.81 -32.36 17.23
#